data_280b3e953c9d28b31708f51029c7ea59
#
_entry.id   280b3e953c9d28b31708f51029c7ea59
#
_cell.length_a   1.000
_cell.length_b   1.000
_cell.length_c   1.000
_cell.angle_alpha   90.00
_cell.angle_beta   90.00
_cell.angle_gamma   90.00
#
_symmetry.space_group_name_H-M   'P 1'
#
loop_
_entity.id
_entity.type
_entity.pdbx_description
1 polymer ?
#
loop_
_entity_poly.entity_id
_entity_poly.type
_entity_poly.pdbx_seq_one_letter_code
_entity_poly.pdbx_strand_id
1 'polypeptide(L)'
;RGEIGIPRVLNMYENYPFWHAFFTRLGFSVQLSDQSSKKTYQAGIESMPSESVCYPAKMSHGHVMNLIDRDVDFIWMPCVRWERKEDPTAGNCYNCPIVMSYPTALALNIDEIREQNIEFLYPFVPYHDKTELKRRLYQVLAVDRVADAEAGRGRVRGPKITRSEVDAAVNAAFEADARFHEDIQTMGEEALKWVEDHGGHGIVLAGRPYHNDPEINHALPELISSFGFAVFTEDSLAHLVKPERPIRVVDQWMYHGRLYAVT
;
A
#
# COMPACT_ATOMS: atom_id res chain seq x y z
N ARG A 1 2.32 19.57 11.15
CA ARG A 1 3.68 19.40 10.62
C ARG A 1 3.72 19.42 9.09
N GLY A 2 2.60 19.60 8.45
CA GLY A 2 2.50 19.65 6.99
C GLY A 2 1.58 18.61 6.42
N GLU A 3 1.58 18.51 5.10
CA GLU A 3 0.68 17.70 4.31
C GLU A 3 1.45 16.65 3.52
N ILE A 4 1.03 15.39 3.59
CA ILE A 4 1.72 14.27 2.96
C ILE A 4 0.82 13.67 1.89
N GLY A 5 1.38 13.47 0.70
CA GLY A 5 0.74 12.71 -0.36
C GLY A 5 1.06 11.22 -0.25
N ILE A 6 0.04 10.36 -0.29
CA ILE A 6 0.19 8.91 -0.44
C ILE A 6 -0.48 8.49 -1.74
N PRO A 7 0.26 7.94 -2.71
CA PRO A 7 -0.35 7.45 -3.95
C PRO A 7 -1.16 6.18 -3.68
N ARG A 8 -2.41 6.14 -4.17
CA ARG A 8 -3.33 5.00 -4.03
C ARG A 8 -2.98 3.90 -5.04
N VAL A 9 -1.85 3.24 -4.84
CA VAL A 9 -1.33 2.24 -5.79
C VAL A 9 -0.56 1.14 -5.08
N LEU A 10 -0.41 0.02 -5.77
CA LEU A 10 0.42 -1.10 -5.34
C LEU A 10 0.17 -1.45 -3.86
N ASN A 11 1.23 -1.57 -3.08
CA ASN A 11 1.17 -1.96 -1.67
C ASN A 11 0.43 -0.99 -0.75
N MET A 12 0.12 0.23 -1.23
CA MET A 12 -0.68 1.17 -0.45
C MET A 12 -2.13 0.71 -0.29
N TYR A 13 -2.63 -0.20 -1.12
CA TYR A 13 -3.92 -0.87 -0.90
C TYR A 13 -3.92 -1.76 0.35
N GLU A 14 -2.77 -2.29 0.75
CA GLU A 14 -2.60 -3.06 1.98
C GLU A 14 -2.17 -2.17 3.14
N ASN A 15 -1.11 -1.40 2.95
CA ASN A 15 -0.41 -0.72 4.03
C ASN A 15 -0.93 0.69 4.35
N TYR A 16 -1.94 1.20 3.63
CA TYR A 16 -2.46 2.55 3.85
C TYR A 16 -2.92 2.81 5.30
N PRO A 17 -3.68 1.91 5.96
CA PRO A 17 -4.11 2.13 7.34
C PRO A 17 -2.95 2.36 8.30
N PHE A 18 -1.86 1.60 8.11
CA PHE A 18 -0.61 1.79 8.87
C PHE A 18 -0.02 3.18 8.63
N TRP A 19 0.21 3.56 7.37
CA TRP A 19 0.86 4.83 7.03
C TRP A 19 0.00 6.03 7.41
N HIS A 20 -1.30 5.95 7.22
CA HIS A 20 -2.23 7.00 7.64
C HIS A 20 -2.14 7.24 9.15
N ALA A 21 -2.28 6.18 9.95
CA ALA A 21 -2.21 6.29 11.41
C ALA A 21 -0.83 6.78 11.89
N PHE A 22 0.25 6.30 11.27
CA PHE A 22 1.62 6.70 11.57
C PHE A 22 1.81 8.21 11.38
N PHE A 23 1.49 8.73 10.22
CA PHE A 23 1.70 10.15 9.91
C PHE A 23 0.74 11.07 10.66
N THR A 24 -0.52 10.67 10.80
CA THR A 24 -1.50 11.41 11.60
C THR A 24 -1.05 11.50 13.06
N ARG A 25 -0.52 10.43 13.62
CA ARG A 25 0.01 10.42 15.00
C ARG A 25 1.22 11.33 15.16
N LEU A 26 2.02 11.51 14.12
CA LEU A 26 3.12 12.49 14.08
C LEU A 26 2.64 13.93 13.86
N GLY A 27 1.37 14.16 13.61
CA GLY A 27 0.77 15.48 13.42
C GLY A 27 0.83 15.98 11.98
N PHE A 28 0.91 15.10 10.99
CA PHE A 28 0.74 15.42 9.58
C PHE A 28 -0.72 15.25 9.14
N SER A 29 -1.13 16.00 8.13
CA SER A 29 -2.32 15.74 7.35
C SER A 29 -1.96 14.79 6.20
N VAL A 30 -2.78 13.77 5.96
CA VAL A 30 -2.52 12.78 4.92
C VAL A 30 -3.53 12.94 3.79
N GLN A 31 -3.03 13.11 2.58
CA GLN A 31 -3.80 13.16 1.34
C GLN A 31 -3.55 11.92 0.50
N LEU A 32 -4.61 11.19 0.17
CA LEU A 32 -4.56 10.18 -0.87
C LEU A 32 -4.70 10.81 -2.25
N SER A 33 -4.03 10.26 -3.25
CA SER A 33 -4.35 10.55 -4.64
C SER A 33 -5.80 10.15 -4.96
N ASP A 34 -6.36 10.71 -6.03
CA ASP A 34 -7.71 10.38 -6.49
C ASP A 34 -7.89 8.88 -6.76
N GLN A 35 -9.14 8.44 -6.85
CA GLN A 35 -9.45 7.10 -7.30
C GLN A 35 -8.92 6.90 -8.73
N SER A 36 -8.41 5.70 -9.00
CA SER A 36 -7.88 5.32 -10.31
C SER A 36 -8.92 5.45 -11.41
N SER A 37 -8.46 5.92 -12.56
CA SER A 37 -9.27 6.10 -13.76
C SER A 37 -8.39 6.15 -15.00
N LYS A 38 -8.99 6.05 -16.19
CA LYS A 38 -8.31 6.31 -17.47
C LYS A 38 -7.59 7.66 -17.49
N LYS A 39 -8.18 8.70 -16.88
CA LYS A 39 -7.55 10.03 -16.78
C LYS A 39 -6.30 9.98 -15.94
N THR A 40 -6.30 9.24 -14.82
CA THR A 40 -5.12 9.02 -13.99
C THR A 40 -4.02 8.32 -14.78
N TYR A 41 -4.36 7.26 -15.52
CA TYR A 41 -3.40 6.58 -16.39
C TYR A 41 -2.77 7.52 -17.42
N GLN A 42 -3.61 8.29 -18.12
CA GLN A 42 -3.16 9.23 -19.16
C GLN A 42 -2.20 10.30 -18.62
N ALA A 43 -2.44 10.80 -17.40
CA ALA A 43 -1.58 11.80 -16.78
C ALA A 43 -0.15 11.31 -16.53
N GLY A 44 0.07 9.99 -16.44
CA GLY A 44 1.39 9.42 -16.20
C GLY A 44 2.10 8.83 -17.43
N ILE A 45 1.47 8.82 -18.62
CA ILE A 45 1.97 8.08 -19.79
C ILE A 45 3.39 8.50 -20.19
N GLU A 46 3.68 9.78 -20.21
CA GLU A 46 4.96 10.31 -20.71
C GLU A 46 6.16 9.90 -19.85
N SER A 47 5.92 9.63 -18.57
CA SER A 47 6.97 9.21 -17.64
C SER A 47 7.17 7.69 -17.54
N MET A 48 6.37 6.87 -18.25
CA MET A 48 6.47 5.41 -18.19
C MET A 48 7.70 4.89 -18.96
N PRO A 49 8.66 4.25 -18.28
CA PRO A 49 9.92 3.85 -18.93
C PRO A 49 9.78 2.63 -19.83
N SER A 50 8.70 1.85 -19.72
CA SER A 50 8.50 0.61 -20.45
C SER A 50 7.04 0.24 -20.61
N GLU A 51 6.68 -0.22 -21.80
CA GLU A 51 5.35 -0.77 -22.08
C GLU A 51 5.13 -2.15 -21.44
N SER A 52 6.20 -2.88 -21.16
CA SER A 52 6.13 -4.25 -20.63
C SER A 52 5.89 -4.34 -19.12
N VAL A 53 5.97 -3.23 -18.37
CA VAL A 53 5.65 -3.23 -16.95
C VAL A 53 4.15 -3.43 -16.73
N CYS A 54 3.77 -4.06 -15.63
CA CYS A 54 2.37 -4.37 -15.33
C CYS A 54 1.51 -3.09 -15.16
N TYR A 55 0.22 -3.20 -15.47
CA TYR A 55 -0.72 -2.09 -15.43
C TYR A 55 -0.81 -1.41 -14.05
N PRO A 56 -0.84 -2.14 -12.91
CA PRO A 56 -0.78 -1.51 -11.58
C PRO A 56 0.44 -0.62 -11.36
N ALA A 57 1.60 -1.00 -11.89
CA ALA A 57 2.79 -0.15 -11.82
C ALA A 57 2.68 1.10 -12.70
N LYS A 58 2.14 0.97 -13.91
CA LYS A 58 1.87 2.11 -14.81
C LYS A 58 0.96 3.15 -14.16
N MET A 59 -0.08 2.70 -13.47
CA MET A 59 -1.00 3.59 -12.74
C MET A 59 -0.28 4.46 -11.71
N SER A 60 0.83 4.00 -11.14
CA SER A 60 1.59 4.75 -10.13
C SER A 60 2.09 6.10 -10.64
N HIS A 61 2.44 6.21 -11.92
CA HIS A 61 2.88 7.46 -12.53
C HIS A 61 1.81 8.54 -12.44
N GLY A 62 0.60 8.24 -12.86
CA GLY A 62 -0.51 9.19 -12.80
C GLY A 62 -0.94 9.55 -11.38
N HIS A 63 -0.82 8.63 -10.43
CA HIS A 63 -1.12 8.92 -9.03
C HIS A 63 -0.07 9.85 -8.39
N VAL A 64 1.20 9.69 -8.75
CA VAL A 64 2.26 10.63 -8.32
C VAL A 64 2.04 12.01 -8.93
N MET A 65 1.73 12.09 -10.23
CA MET A 65 1.38 13.34 -10.90
C MET A 65 0.20 14.04 -10.20
N ASN A 66 -0.86 13.30 -9.86
CA ASN A 66 -2.01 13.85 -9.14
C ASN A 66 -1.64 14.47 -7.77
N LEU A 67 -0.67 13.90 -7.08
CA LEU A 67 -0.19 14.44 -5.79
C LEU A 67 0.74 15.65 -5.97
N ILE A 68 1.52 15.68 -7.05
CA ILE A 68 2.33 16.84 -7.43
C ILE A 68 1.41 18.04 -7.69
N ASP A 69 0.34 17.84 -8.45
CA ASP A 69 -0.66 18.89 -8.75
C ASP A 69 -1.37 19.44 -7.49
N ARG A 70 -1.35 18.70 -6.38
CA ARG A 70 -1.95 19.11 -5.10
C ARG A 70 -1.01 19.90 -4.18
N ASP A 71 0.24 20.10 -4.59
CA ASP A 71 1.27 20.86 -3.84
C ASP A 71 1.45 20.36 -2.39
N VAL A 72 1.44 19.03 -2.20
CA VAL A 72 1.72 18.42 -0.89
C VAL A 72 3.17 18.70 -0.47
N ASP A 73 3.45 18.72 0.83
CA ASP A 73 4.80 19.01 1.34
C ASP A 73 5.81 17.93 0.95
N PHE A 74 5.38 16.67 0.90
CA PHE A 74 6.13 15.56 0.33
C PHE A 74 5.24 14.38 -0.02
N ILE A 75 5.72 13.53 -0.92
CA ILE A 75 5.05 12.28 -1.31
C ILE A 75 5.78 11.12 -0.63
N TRP A 76 5.00 10.22 0.00
CA TRP A 76 5.50 9.04 0.67
C TRP A 76 5.14 7.76 -0.10
N MET A 77 6.13 7.06 -0.61
CA MET A 77 5.97 5.78 -1.29
C MET A 77 7.15 4.86 -1.01
N PRO A 78 7.22 4.21 0.17
CA PRO A 78 8.39 3.41 0.54
C PRO A 78 8.53 2.14 -0.29
N CYS A 79 9.77 1.70 -0.46
CA CYS A 79 10.12 0.39 -1.00
C CYS A 79 9.98 -0.66 0.11
N VAL A 80 9.02 -1.58 -0.03
CA VAL A 80 8.77 -2.65 0.96
C VAL A 80 9.16 -3.99 0.35
N ARG A 81 10.25 -4.57 0.83
CA ARG A 81 10.74 -5.86 0.35
C ARG A 81 10.02 -7.04 0.98
N TRP A 82 9.80 -6.97 2.28
CA TRP A 82 9.12 -7.99 3.08
C TRP A 82 7.94 -7.39 3.81
N GLU A 83 6.81 -8.06 3.69
CA GLU A 83 5.65 -7.82 4.54
C GLU A 83 5.80 -8.52 5.89
N ARG A 84 4.86 -8.28 6.79
CA ARG A 84 4.75 -9.06 8.01
C ARG A 84 4.28 -10.47 7.67
N LYS A 85 4.97 -11.46 8.20
CA LYS A 85 4.62 -12.86 7.99
C LYS A 85 3.34 -13.20 8.75
N GLU A 86 2.24 -13.46 8.05
CA GLU A 86 0.95 -13.83 8.65
C GLU A 86 0.94 -15.29 9.13
N ASP A 87 1.46 -16.19 8.29
CA ASP A 87 1.61 -17.59 8.61
C ASP A 87 3.07 -17.90 8.95
N PRO A 88 3.38 -18.24 10.23
CA PRO A 88 4.74 -18.57 10.64
C PRO A 88 5.37 -19.74 9.86
N THR A 89 4.53 -20.63 9.28
CA THR A 89 4.97 -21.79 8.52
C THR A 89 5.28 -21.49 7.05
N ALA A 90 4.93 -20.30 6.56
CA ALA A 90 5.26 -19.85 5.21
C ALA A 90 6.78 -19.79 4.98
N GLY A 91 7.24 -20.11 3.79
CA GLY A 91 8.66 -20.08 3.44
C GLY A 91 9.26 -18.69 3.52
N ASN A 92 8.53 -17.67 3.03
CA ASN A 92 8.94 -16.27 3.07
C ASN A 92 7.71 -15.33 3.00
N CYS A 93 7.95 -14.01 2.99
CA CYS A 93 6.92 -12.96 2.93
C CYS A 93 7.32 -11.81 1.98
N TYR A 94 7.93 -12.13 0.85
CA TYR A 94 8.33 -11.13 -0.15
C TYR A 94 7.14 -10.47 -0.82
N ASN A 95 7.33 -9.18 -1.09
CA ASN A 95 6.53 -8.49 -2.09
C ASN A 95 7.01 -8.83 -3.51
N CYS A 96 6.18 -8.49 -4.49
CA CYS A 96 6.55 -8.55 -5.90
C CYS A 96 7.74 -7.60 -6.17
N PRO A 97 8.67 -7.94 -7.08
CA PRO A 97 9.80 -7.09 -7.42
C PRO A 97 9.43 -5.65 -7.80
N ILE A 98 8.28 -5.47 -8.45
CA ILE A 98 7.75 -4.14 -8.78
C ILE A 98 7.44 -3.34 -7.52
N VAL A 99 6.70 -3.91 -6.57
CA VAL A 99 6.41 -3.25 -5.29
C VAL A 99 7.70 -2.88 -4.54
N MET A 100 8.73 -3.74 -4.61
CA MET A 100 10.00 -3.51 -3.92
C MET A 100 10.82 -2.35 -4.49
N SER A 101 10.73 -2.07 -5.78
CA SER A 101 11.68 -1.18 -6.46
C SER A 101 11.06 -0.07 -7.30
N TYR A 102 9.79 -0.16 -7.63
CA TYR A 102 9.14 0.77 -8.55
C TYR A 102 9.11 2.22 -8.06
N PRO A 103 9.04 2.52 -6.75
CA PRO A 103 9.20 3.89 -6.27
C PRO A 103 10.50 4.56 -6.72
N THR A 104 11.59 3.78 -6.85
CA THR A 104 12.86 4.29 -7.42
C THR A 104 12.71 4.63 -8.91
N ALA A 105 11.99 3.81 -9.67
CA ALA A 105 11.73 4.08 -11.09
C ALA A 105 10.90 5.36 -11.26
N LEU A 106 9.87 5.57 -10.44
CA LEU A 106 9.07 6.81 -10.44
C LEU A 106 9.93 8.04 -10.18
N ALA A 107 10.78 8.01 -9.14
CA ALA A 107 11.67 9.10 -8.79
C ALA A 107 12.64 9.49 -9.91
N LEU A 108 13.01 8.53 -10.77
CA LEU A 108 13.97 8.74 -11.86
C LEU A 108 13.32 9.11 -13.20
N ASN A 109 12.04 8.78 -13.39
CA ASN A 109 11.37 8.95 -14.69
C ASN A 109 10.27 10.02 -14.69
N ILE A 110 9.83 10.50 -13.54
CA ILE A 110 8.91 11.64 -13.44
C ILE A 110 9.76 12.91 -13.34
N ASP A 111 9.86 13.64 -14.43
CA ASP A 111 10.72 14.82 -14.51
C ASP A 111 10.24 15.92 -13.57
N GLU A 112 8.95 16.07 -13.36
CA GLU A 112 8.32 17.03 -12.46
C GLU A 112 8.84 16.93 -11.01
N ILE A 113 9.17 15.72 -10.55
CA ILE A 113 9.77 15.53 -9.21
C ILE A 113 11.07 16.35 -9.10
N ARG A 114 11.90 16.34 -10.13
CA ARG A 114 13.18 17.04 -10.16
C ARG A 114 13.00 18.53 -10.49
N GLU A 115 12.22 18.84 -11.52
CA GLU A 115 12.04 20.19 -12.04
C GLU A 115 11.33 21.11 -11.06
N GLN A 116 10.34 20.58 -10.33
CA GLN A 116 9.58 21.33 -9.32
C GLN A 116 10.14 21.15 -7.90
N ASN A 117 11.27 20.44 -7.76
CA ASN A 117 11.90 20.15 -6.47
C ASN A 117 10.92 19.50 -5.46
N ILE A 118 10.14 18.50 -5.94
CA ILE A 118 9.20 17.76 -5.11
C ILE A 118 9.95 16.82 -4.18
N GLU A 119 9.65 16.88 -2.89
CA GLU A 119 10.22 15.95 -1.93
C GLU A 119 9.49 14.59 -2.05
N PHE A 120 10.07 13.66 -2.84
CA PHE A 120 9.55 12.31 -3.02
C PHE A 120 10.36 11.33 -2.17
N LEU A 121 9.74 10.80 -1.11
CA LEU A 121 10.38 9.90 -0.14
C LEU A 121 10.04 8.44 -0.45
N TYR A 122 11.04 7.70 -0.89
CA TYR A 122 10.92 6.28 -1.27
C TYR A 122 11.97 5.38 -0.58
N PRO A 123 12.13 5.49 0.75
CA PRO A 123 13.14 4.69 1.43
C PRO A 123 12.80 3.21 1.42
N PHE A 124 13.84 2.36 1.43
CA PHE A 124 13.66 0.97 1.84
C PHE A 124 13.33 0.91 3.33
N VAL A 125 12.20 0.28 3.66
CA VAL A 125 11.73 0.11 5.04
C VAL A 125 11.61 -1.37 5.40
N PRO A 126 12.14 -1.79 6.57
CA PRO A 126 12.02 -3.17 7.04
C PRO A 126 10.66 -3.39 7.73
N TYR A 127 9.57 -3.40 6.96
CA TYR A 127 8.20 -3.45 7.47
C TYR A 127 7.91 -4.70 8.32
N HIS A 128 8.61 -5.80 8.05
CA HIS A 128 8.54 -7.06 8.80
C HIS A 128 9.17 -7.02 10.21
N ASP A 129 10.07 -6.07 10.46
CA ASP A 129 10.77 -5.92 11.75
C ASP A 129 10.40 -4.58 12.39
N LYS A 130 9.56 -4.64 13.43
CA LYS A 130 9.06 -3.46 14.13
C LYS A 130 10.16 -2.60 14.75
N THR A 131 11.22 -3.21 15.25
CA THR A 131 12.34 -2.49 15.90
C THR A 131 13.18 -1.73 14.87
N GLU A 132 13.56 -2.43 13.80
CA GLU A 132 14.30 -1.82 12.69
C GLU A 132 13.46 -0.79 11.92
N LEU A 133 12.15 -1.01 11.79
CA LEU A 133 11.23 -0.05 11.19
C LEU A 133 11.22 1.28 11.97
N LYS A 134 11.11 1.24 13.30
CA LYS A 134 11.21 2.43 14.17
C LYS A 134 12.51 3.19 13.95
N ARG A 135 13.62 2.46 13.96
CA ARG A 135 14.95 3.04 13.75
C ARG A 135 15.05 3.70 12.37
N ARG A 136 14.60 3.01 11.32
CA ARG A 136 14.67 3.50 9.93
C ARG A 136 13.78 4.71 9.69
N LEU A 137 12.54 4.70 10.21
CA LEU A 137 11.62 5.82 10.08
C LEU A 137 12.13 7.07 10.82
N TYR A 138 12.72 6.91 12.00
CA TYR A 138 13.37 8.02 12.67
C TYR A 138 14.54 8.57 11.84
N GLN A 139 15.39 7.71 11.29
CA GLN A 139 16.50 8.12 10.43
C GLN A 139 15.99 8.95 9.23
N VAL A 140 15.01 8.44 8.51
CA VAL A 140 14.47 9.10 7.31
C VAL A 140 13.82 10.44 7.64
N LEU A 141 12.92 10.47 8.63
CA LEU A 141 12.07 11.64 8.86
C LEU A 141 12.70 12.71 9.75
N ALA A 142 13.58 12.33 10.65
CA ALA A 142 14.15 13.23 11.65
C ALA A 142 15.63 13.59 11.40
N VAL A 143 16.35 12.79 10.63
CA VAL A 143 17.77 12.99 10.35
C VAL A 143 18.00 13.33 8.88
N ASP A 144 17.70 12.39 7.97
CA ASP A 144 18.00 12.55 6.54
C ASP A 144 17.21 13.72 5.94
N ARG A 145 15.89 13.78 6.19
CA ARG A 145 15.02 14.85 5.71
C ARG A 145 15.41 16.24 6.22
N VAL A 146 15.85 16.35 7.48
CA VAL A 146 16.33 17.61 8.03
C VAL A 146 17.63 18.04 7.36
N ALA A 147 18.57 17.12 7.18
CA ALA A 147 19.83 17.40 6.49
C ALA A 147 19.61 17.81 5.01
N ASP A 148 18.66 17.18 4.32
CA ASP A 148 18.29 17.56 2.96
C ASP A 148 17.68 18.95 2.88
N ALA A 149 16.82 19.33 3.81
CA ALA A 149 16.25 20.67 3.87
C ALA A 149 17.31 21.74 4.17
N GLU A 150 18.26 21.47 5.07
CA GLU A 150 19.41 22.35 5.34
C GLU A 150 20.31 22.50 4.11
N ALA A 151 20.37 21.50 3.25
CA ALA A 151 21.09 21.55 1.96
C ALA A 151 20.25 22.14 0.80
N GLY A 152 19.07 22.69 1.08
CA GLY A 152 18.18 23.29 0.08
C GLY A 152 17.35 22.28 -0.71
N ARG A 153 17.30 21.04 -0.27
CA ARG A 153 16.49 19.96 -0.87
C ARG A 153 15.31 19.64 0.06
N GLY A 154 14.10 19.91 -0.39
CA GLY A 154 12.87 19.68 0.39
C GLY A 154 12.57 20.77 1.43
N ARG A 155 11.51 20.55 2.21
CA ARG A 155 11.02 21.51 3.23
C ARG A 155 10.64 20.77 4.52
N VAL A 156 11.20 21.20 5.63
CA VAL A 156 10.77 20.72 6.96
C VAL A 156 9.96 21.82 7.65
N ARG A 157 8.71 21.50 7.98
CA ARG A 157 7.79 22.39 8.71
C ARG A 157 7.52 21.84 10.11
N GLY A 158 7.35 22.74 11.07
CA GLY A 158 6.97 22.40 12.44
C GLY A 158 8.13 21.89 13.31
N PRO A 159 7.83 21.40 14.52
CA PRO A 159 8.84 20.95 15.47
C PRO A 159 9.56 19.69 15.00
N LYS A 160 10.81 19.53 15.45
CA LYS A 160 11.60 18.32 15.21
C LYS A 160 10.88 17.08 15.69
N ILE A 161 10.92 16.02 14.88
CA ILE A 161 10.38 14.71 15.24
C ILE A 161 11.36 14.02 16.19
N THR A 162 10.88 13.55 17.32
CA THR A 162 11.65 12.83 18.31
C THR A 162 11.56 11.32 18.11
N ARG A 163 12.51 10.56 18.61
CA ARG A 163 12.47 9.11 18.58
C ARG A 163 11.24 8.55 19.30
N SER A 164 10.90 9.12 20.45
CA SER A 164 9.71 8.71 21.22
C SER A 164 8.41 8.91 20.45
N GLU A 165 8.29 9.99 19.68
CA GLU A 165 7.11 10.22 18.81
C GLU A 165 7.03 9.18 17.71
N VAL A 166 8.16 8.84 17.05
CA VAL A 166 8.21 7.79 16.03
C VAL A 166 7.84 6.43 16.64
N ASP A 167 8.38 6.10 17.80
CA ASP A 167 8.09 4.84 18.50
C ASP A 167 6.61 4.71 18.83
N ALA A 168 6.00 5.78 19.35
CA ALA A 168 4.57 5.83 19.65
C ALA A 168 3.71 5.77 18.37
N ALA A 169 4.12 6.46 17.31
CA ALA A 169 3.41 6.47 16.03
C ALA A 169 3.44 5.10 15.36
N VAL A 170 4.58 4.39 15.36
CA VAL A 170 4.67 3.03 14.82
C VAL A 170 3.79 2.06 15.62
N ASN A 171 3.73 2.18 16.94
CA ASN A 171 2.86 1.33 17.74
C ASN A 171 1.40 1.56 17.38
N ALA A 172 0.94 2.82 17.36
CA ALA A 172 -0.43 3.17 16.99
C ALA A 172 -0.76 2.75 15.55
N ALA A 173 0.20 2.82 14.63
CA ALA A 173 0.03 2.41 13.25
C ALA A 173 -0.22 0.89 13.13
N PHE A 174 0.53 0.06 13.85
CA PHE A 174 0.28 -1.40 13.87
C PHE A 174 -1.05 -1.75 14.52
N GLU A 175 -1.50 -1.00 15.52
CA GLU A 175 -2.83 -1.19 16.12
C GLU A 175 -3.95 -0.81 15.15
N ALA A 176 -3.78 0.26 14.37
CA ALA A 176 -4.75 0.66 13.36
C ALA A 176 -4.82 -0.34 12.20
N ASP A 177 -3.67 -0.83 11.76
CA ASP A 177 -3.54 -1.86 10.74
C ASP A 177 -4.23 -3.17 11.15
N ALA A 178 -3.99 -3.62 12.39
CA ALA A 178 -4.63 -4.82 12.93
C ALA A 178 -6.17 -4.68 12.98
N ARG A 179 -6.67 -3.54 13.48
CA ARG A 179 -8.12 -3.28 13.50
C ARG A 179 -8.74 -3.26 12.11
N PHE A 180 -8.06 -2.67 11.14
CA PHE A 180 -8.52 -2.65 9.75
C PHE A 180 -8.68 -4.08 9.19
N HIS A 181 -7.72 -4.96 9.44
CA HIS A 181 -7.82 -6.36 9.02
C HIS A 181 -8.94 -7.11 9.77
N GLU A 182 -9.09 -6.89 11.07
CA GLU A 182 -10.19 -7.45 11.86
C GLU A 182 -11.56 -6.99 11.34
N ASP A 183 -11.71 -5.72 10.98
CA ASP A 183 -12.95 -5.18 10.41
C ASP A 183 -13.27 -5.83 9.06
N ILE A 184 -12.29 -5.98 8.16
CA ILE A 184 -12.48 -6.66 6.87
C ILE A 184 -12.89 -8.12 7.07
N GLN A 185 -12.21 -8.84 7.97
CA GLN A 185 -12.53 -10.23 8.30
C GLN A 185 -13.95 -10.38 8.86
N THR A 186 -14.32 -9.52 9.80
CA THR A 186 -15.66 -9.51 10.38
C THR A 186 -16.73 -9.26 9.32
N MET A 187 -16.52 -8.25 8.45
CA MET A 187 -17.45 -7.97 7.34
C MET A 187 -17.53 -9.16 6.36
N GLY A 188 -16.41 -9.84 6.10
CA GLY A 188 -16.37 -11.02 5.26
C GLY A 188 -17.19 -12.20 5.85
N GLU A 189 -17.03 -12.46 7.16
CA GLU A 189 -17.78 -13.50 7.86
C GLU A 189 -19.30 -13.19 7.91
N GLU A 190 -19.67 -11.96 8.19
CA GLU A 190 -21.06 -11.51 8.19
C GLU A 190 -21.70 -11.66 6.80
N ALA A 191 -20.98 -11.26 5.75
CA ALA A 191 -21.45 -11.41 4.37
C ALA A 191 -21.55 -12.86 3.95
N LEU A 192 -20.59 -13.72 4.31
CA LEU A 192 -20.60 -15.15 4.02
C LEU A 192 -21.81 -15.81 4.70
N LYS A 193 -22.02 -15.51 5.98
CA LYS A 193 -23.17 -16.01 6.73
C LYS A 193 -24.48 -15.56 6.09
N TRP A 194 -24.58 -14.32 5.66
CA TRP A 194 -25.79 -13.84 4.97
C TRP A 194 -26.06 -14.62 3.68
N VAL A 195 -25.03 -14.88 2.88
CA VAL A 195 -25.14 -15.70 1.64
C VAL A 195 -25.63 -17.11 1.95
N GLU A 196 -25.08 -17.75 2.99
CA GLU A 196 -25.51 -19.11 3.42
C GLU A 196 -26.97 -19.12 3.91
N ASP A 197 -27.35 -18.19 4.76
CA ASP A 197 -28.70 -18.08 5.35
C ASP A 197 -29.78 -17.83 4.27
N HIS A 198 -29.42 -17.25 3.13
CA HIS A 198 -30.34 -16.95 2.02
C HIS A 198 -30.22 -17.92 0.83
N GLY A 199 -29.40 -18.97 0.94
CA GLY A 199 -29.19 -19.93 -0.13
C GLY A 199 -28.57 -19.31 -1.39
N GLY A 200 -27.78 -18.25 -1.23
CA GLY A 200 -27.07 -17.53 -2.28
C GLY A 200 -25.75 -18.21 -2.67
N HIS A 201 -25.03 -17.57 -3.56
CA HIS A 201 -23.69 -17.99 -3.99
C HIS A 201 -22.72 -16.83 -3.87
N GLY A 202 -21.48 -17.16 -3.49
CA GLY A 202 -20.38 -16.20 -3.40
C GLY A 202 -19.24 -16.54 -4.35
N ILE A 203 -18.51 -15.52 -4.78
CA ILE A 203 -17.30 -15.64 -5.58
C ILE A 203 -16.19 -14.87 -4.88
N VAL A 204 -15.04 -15.51 -4.66
CA VAL A 204 -13.85 -14.84 -4.14
C VAL A 204 -13.00 -14.37 -5.31
N LEU A 205 -12.69 -13.06 -5.32
CA LEU A 205 -11.71 -12.49 -6.23
C LEU A 205 -10.32 -12.71 -5.64
N ALA A 206 -9.67 -13.77 -6.07
CA ALA A 206 -8.33 -14.14 -5.63
C ALA A 206 -7.29 -13.28 -6.36
N GLY A 207 -6.75 -12.28 -5.70
CA GLY A 207 -5.79 -11.35 -6.25
C GLY A 207 -4.87 -10.76 -5.18
N ARG A 208 -3.99 -9.86 -5.58
CA ARG A 208 -3.25 -9.03 -4.63
C ARG A 208 -4.10 -7.81 -4.26
N PRO A 209 -3.88 -7.16 -3.10
CA PRO A 209 -4.74 -6.07 -2.64
C PRO A 209 -5.01 -4.97 -3.68
N TYR A 210 -4.01 -4.59 -4.48
CA TYR A 210 -4.16 -3.59 -5.52
C TYR A 210 -4.99 -4.05 -6.74
N HIS A 211 -5.37 -5.34 -6.85
CA HIS A 211 -6.34 -5.78 -7.85
C HIS A 211 -7.78 -5.39 -7.49
N ASN A 212 -8.01 -4.89 -6.28
CA ASN A 212 -9.30 -4.30 -5.87
C ASN A 212 -9.50 -2.86 -6.40
N ASP A 213 -8.47 -2.29 -7.04
CA ASP A 213 -8.58 -1.00 -7.71
C ASP A 213 -9.57 -1.07 -8.88
N PRO A 214 -10.56 -0.15 -8.96
CA PRO A 214 -11.65 -0.21 -9.93
C PRO A 214 -11.20 -0.05 -11.39
N GLU A 215 -10.10 0.64 -11.65
CA GLU A 215 -9.53 0.73 -13.00
C GLU A 215 -8.74 -0.54 -13.36
N ILE A 216 -8.09 -1.16 -12.38
CA ILE A 216 -7.32 -2.39 -12.60
C ILE A 216 -8.23 -3.60 -12.77
N ASN A 217 -9.32 -3.70 -11.98
CA ASN A 217 -10.25 -4.82 -12.04
C ASN A 217 -11.34 -4.69 -13.12
N HIS A 218 -11.38 -3.54 -13.82
CA HIS A 218 -12.34 -3.27 -14.91
C HIS A 218 -13.81 -3.49 -14.52
N ALA A 219 -14.19 -3.09 -13.30
CA ALA A 219 -15.55 -3.27 -12.76
C ALA A 219 -16.01 -4.74 -12.71
N LEU A 220 -15.07 -5.68 -12.55
CA LEU A 220 -15.39 -7.11 -12.41
C LEU A 220 -16.26 -7.42 -11.19
N PRO A 221 -16.06 -6.82 -10.01
CA PRO A 221 -16.93 -7.01 -8.86
C PRO A 221 -18.39 -6.63 -9.15
N GLU A 222 -18.60 -5.49 -9.77
CA GLU A 222 -19.93 -4.98 -10.14
C GLU A 222 -20.59 -5.87 -11.17
N LEU A 223 -19.86 -6.36 -12.17
CA LEU A 223 -20.37 -7.30 -13.17
C LEU A 223 -20.81 -8.61 -12.52
N ILE A 224 -19.99 -9.19 -11.65
CA ILE A 224 -20.31 -10.45 -10.93
C ILE A 224 -21.54 -10.24 -10.04
N SER A 225 -21.61 -9.13 -9.31
CA SER A 225 -22.76 -8.80 -8.47
C SER A 225 -24.04 -8.60 -9.28
N SER A 226 -23.95 -8.11 -10.52
CA SER A 226 -25.12 -7.96 -11.42
C SER A 226 -25.76 -9.30 -11.80
N PHE A 227 -25.02 -10.41 -11.70
CA PHE A 227 -25.54 -11.78 -11.88
C PHE A 227 -26.13 -12.39 -10.60
N GLY A 228 -26.18 -11.64 -9.49
CA GLY A 228 -26.73 -12.11 -8.23
C GLY A 228 -25.75 -12.85 -7.33
N PHE A 229 -24.46 -12.80 -7.60
CA PHE A 229 -23.43 -13.36 -6.74
C PHE A 229 -22.94 -12.34 -5.72
N ALA A 230 -22.65 -12.76 -4.49
CA ALA A 230 -21.85 -11.99 -3.56
C ALA A 230 -20.37 -12.05 -3.96
N VAL A 231 -19.66 -10.94 -3.82
CA VAL A 231 -18.24 -10.86 -4.17
C VAL A 231 -17.42 -10.63 -2.91
N PHE A 232 -16.40 -11.45 -2.73
CA PHE A 232 -15.47 -11.41 -1.61
C PHE A 232 -14.05 -11.14 -2.09
N THR A 233 -13.23 -10.52 -1.25
CA THR A 233 -11.78 -10.41 -1.46
C THR A 233 -11.06 -11.51 -0.68
N GLU A 234 -9.81 -11.82 -1.04
CA GLU A 234 -9.06 -12.87 -0.38
C GLU A 234 -8.78 -12.58 1.09
N ASP A 235 -8.55 -11.32 1.43
CA ASP A 235 -8.26 -10.87 2.81
C ASP A 235 -9.49 -10.93 3.72
N SER A 236 -10.69 -10.89 3.16
CA SER A 236 -11.93 -10.99 3.93
C SER A 236 -12.24 -12.40 4.44
N LEU A 237 -11.71 -13.44 3.79
CA LEU A 237 -12.06 -14.86 4.10
C LEU A 237 -10.85 -15.78 4.33
N ALA A 238 -9.63 -15.38 3.94
CA ALA A 238 -8.45 -16.24 4.01
C ALA A 238 -8.11 -16.73 5.44
N HIS A 239 -8.50 -16.01 6.48
CA HIS A 239 -8.29 -16.36 7.88
C HIS A 239 -9.10 -17.59 8.33
N LEU A 240 -10.19 -17.92 7.63
CA LEU A 240 -11.07 -19.06 7.94
C LEU A 240 -10.42 -20.41 7.62
N VAL A 241 -9.46 -20.44 6.71
CA VAL A 241 -8.80 -21.68 6.27
C VAL A 241 -7.27 -21.49 6.30
N LYS A 242 -6.57 -22.50 6.79
CA LYS A 242 -5.10 -22.54 6.69
C LYS A 242 -4.70 -23.31 5.43
N PRO A 243 -3.81 -22.74 4.59
CA PRO A 243 -3.33 -23.46 3.42
C PRO A 243 -2.50 -24.68 3.82
N GLU A 244 -2.73 -25.81 3.16
CA GLU A 244 -1.88 -26.98 3.31
C GLU A 244 -0.48 -26.70 2.78
N ARG A 245 0.56 -27.08 3.54
CA ARG A 245 1.95 -26.91 3.15
C ARG A 245 2.67 -28.26 3.01
N PRO A 246 3.63 -28.40 2.07
CA PRO A 246 4.12 -27.37 1.14
C PRO A 246 3.09 -27.03 0.05
N ILE A 247 2.96 -25.74 -0.29
CA ILE A 247 2.16 -25.32 -1.42
C ILE A 247 2.83 -25.75 -2.74
N ARG A 248 2.03 -25.81 -3.84
CA ARG A 248 2.51 -26.34 -5.13
C ARG A 248 3.56 -25.48 -5.86
N VAL A 249 3.77 -24.25 -5.40
CA VAL A 249 4.73 -23.30 -5.97
C VAL A 249 5.74 -22.90 -4.92
N VAL A 250 6.76 -22.12 -5.31
CA VAL A 250 7.75 -21.59 -4.38
C VAL A 250 7.06 -20.67 -3.37
N ASP A 251 7.08 -21.09 -2.11
CA ASP A 251 6.41 -20.42 -0.99
C ASP A 251 7.23 -19.22 -0.48
N GLN A 252 7.28 -18.17 -1.28
CA GLN A 252 8.09 -17.00 -0.97
C GLN A 252 7.32 -15.67 -0.94
N TRP A 253 6.13 -15.63 -1.54
CA TRP A 253 5.35 -14.41 -1.68
C TRP A 253 4.34 -14.28 -0.56
N MET A 254 4.22 -13.08 0.03
CA MET A 254 3.32 -12.80 1.14
C MET A 254 1.88 -13.26 0.87
N TYR A 255 1.32 -12.84 -0.27
CA TYR A 255 -0.09 -13.07 -0.57
C TYR A 255 -0.43 -14.50 -1.03
N HIS A 256 0.56 -15.34 -1.31
CA HIS A 256 0.31 -16.73 -1.73
C HIS A 256 -0.44 -17.53 -0.65
N GLY A 257 -0.11 -17.30 0.64
CA GLY A 257 -0.83 -17.94 1.73
C GLY A 257 -2.33 -17.66 1.69
N ARG A 258 -2.71 -16.38 1.54
CA ARG A 258 -4.12 -15.98 1.42
C ARG A 258 -4.78 -16.56 0.18
N LEU A 259 -4.12 -16.47 -0.99
CA LEU A 259 -4.66 -16.99 -2.25
C LEU A 259 -4.92 -18.49 -2.18
N TYR A 260 -4.01 -19.28 -1.62
CA TYR A 260 -4.19 -20.72 -1.44
C TYR A 260 -5.21 -21.07 -0.35
N ALA A 261 -5.48 -20.18 0.60
CA ALA A 261 -6.52 -20.43 1.61
C ALA A 261 -7.93 -20.28 1.06
N VAL A 262 -8.14 -19.41 0.06
CA VAL A 262 -9.48 -19.12 -0.50
C VAL A 262 -9.78 -19.85 -1.82
N THR A 263 -8.84 -20.62 -2.38
CA THR A 263 -9.01 -21.40 -3.62
C THR A 263 -9.00 -22.87 -3.39
#